data_ba1b57d7482bad9f47fda291fbebe760
#
_entry.id   ba1b57d7482bad9f47fda291fbebe760
#
_cell.length_a   1.000
_cell.length_b   1.000
_cell.length_c   1.000
_cell.angle_alpha   90.00
_cell.angle_beta   90.00
_cell.angle_gamma   90.00
#
_symmetry.space_group_name_H-M   'P 1'
#
loop_
_entity.id
_entity.type
_entity.pdbx_description
1 polymer ?
#
loop_
_entity_poly.entity_id
_entity_poly.type
_entity_poly.pdbx_seq_one_letter_code
_entity_poly.pdbx_strand_id
1 'polypeptide(L)'
;MFWSQSKDNIWIVGHRGVRALLPENTLISFQKAIDLGLNGIETDIHMTTDGQLVLHHDDTLERTTDGSGKIENYSYAELRQLDAGIKFSPEYAGQRIPRLE
;
A
#
# COMPACT_ATOMS: atom_id res chain seq x y z
N MET A 1 -7.83 -8.60 7.53
CA MET A 1 -8.14 -8.66 8.97
C MET A 1 -9.50 -8.03 9.23
N PHE A 2 -10.16 -8.49 10.27
CA PHE A 2 -11.42 -7.90 10.68
C PHE A 2 -11.62 -8.14 12.16
N TRP A 3 -12.56 -7.41 12.75
CA TRP A 3 -12.94 -7.60 14.15
C TRP A 3 -14.36 -7.13 14.36
N SER A 4 -14.92 -7.58 15.49
CA SER A 4 -16.24 -7.18 15.92
C SER A 4 -16.16 -5.80 16.59
N GLN A 5 -16.99 -4.88 16.18
CA GLN A 5 -17.04 -3.54 16.72
C GLN A 5 -18.07 -3.43 17.82
N SER A 6 -19.25 -3.97 17.59
CA SER A 6 -20.32 -4.03 18.53
C SER A 6 -21.10 -5.29 18.26
N LYS A 7 -22.11 -5.54 19.08
CA LYS A 7 -22.89 -6.77 18.95
C LYS A 7 -23.51 -6.96 17.56
N ASP A 8 -23.82 -5.86 16.87
CA ASP A 8 -24.50 -5.91 15.59
C ASP A 8 -23.58 -5.53 14.43
N ASN A 9 -22.33 -5.16 14.71
CA ASN A 9 -21.44 -4.64 13.70
C ASN A 9 -20.18 -5.47 13.62
N ILE A 10 -19.84 -5.86 12.40
CA ILE A 10 -18.56 -6.48 12.09
C ILE A 10 -17.84 -5.53 11.17
N TRP A 11 -16.65 -5.10 11.56
CA TRP A 11 -15.82 -4.27 10.73
C TRP A 11 -14.83 -5.14 9.96
N ILE A 12 -14.88 -5.01 8.66
CA ILE A 12 -13.93 -5.71 7.78
C ILE A 12 -12.94 -4.69 7.27
N VAL A 13 -11.66 -4.94 7.54
CA VAL A 13 -10.58 -4.03 7.21
C VAL A 13 -9.68 -4.66 6.18
N GLY A 14 -9.43 -3.94 5.08
CA GLY A 14 -8.55 -4.38 4.03
C GLY A 14 -7.09 -4.28 4.48
N HIS A 15 -6.41 -5.41 4.60
CA HIS A 15 -4.99 -5.49 4.98
C HIS A 15 -4.13 -5.01 3.81
N ARG A 16 -3.51 -3.83 3.95
CA ARG A 16 -2.73 -3.18 2.89
C ARG A 16 -3.57 -2.96 1.62
N GLY A 17 -4.85 -2.62 1.82
CA GLY A 17 -5.87 -2.66 0.80
C GLY A 17 -6.45 -4.07 0.71
N VAL A 18 -6.37 -4.71 -0.45
CA VAL A 18 -6.80 -6.09 -0.65
C VAL A 18 -5.61 -6.91 -1.19
N ARG A 19 -4.61 -7.09 -0.35
CA ARG A 19 -3.31 -7.66 -0.75
C ARG A 19 -3.40 -9.04 -1.38
N ALA A 20 -4.44 -9.79 -1.09
CA ALA A 20 -4.62 -11.12 -1.68
C ALA A 20 -5.06 -11.04 -3.15
N LEU A 21 -5.61 -9.91 -3.57
CA LEU A 21 -6.19 -9.73 -4.90
C LEU A 21 -5.40 -8.77 -5.78
N LEU A 22 -4.78 -7.75 -5.17
CA LEU A 22 -4.13 -6.66 -5.89
C LEU A 22 -2.83 -6.26 -5.18
N PRO A 23 -1.93 -5.55 -5.88
CA PRO A 23 -0.67 -5.11 -5.25
C PRO A 23 -0.93 -4.35 -3.96
N GLU A 24 -0.30 -4.79 -2.86
CA GLU A 24 -0.51 -4.18 -1.55
C GLU A 24 -0.08 -2.71 -1.53
N ASN A 25 -0.76 -1.92 -0.69
CA ASN A 25 -0.42 -0.52 -0.45
C ASN A 25 -0.33 0.31 -1.74
N THR A 26 -1.23 0.06 -2.68
CA THR A 26 -1.36 0.85 -3.91
C THR A 26 -2.76 1.43 -3.99
N LEU A 27 -2.93 2.48 -4.79
CA LEU A 27 -4.25 3.11 -4.94
C LEU A 27 -5.28 2.15 -5.52
N ILE A 28 -4.88 1.29 -6.44
CA ILE A 28 -5.81 0.31 -7.02
C ILE A 28 -6.29 -0.68 -5.98
N SER A 29 -5.41 -1.08 -5.04
CA SER A 29 -5.78 -1.99 -3.96
C SER A 29 -6.73 -1.32 -2.98
N PHE A 30 -6.48 -0.05 -2.63
CA PHE A 30 -7.36 0.71 -1.76
C PHE A 30 -8.72 0.96 -2.42
N GLN A 31 -8.74 1.26 -3.71
CA GLN A 31 -9.99 1.46 -4.44
C GLN A 31 -10.83 0.18 -4.47
N LYS A 32 -10.18 -0.97 -4.65
CA LYS A 32 -10.88 -2.26 -4.62
C LYS A 32 -11.48 -2.53 -3.25
N ALA A 33 -10.78 -2.18 -2.18
CA ALA A 33 -11.31 -2.30 -0.83
C ALA A 33 -12.59 -1.48 -0.66
N ILE A 34 -12.58 -0.25 -1.18
CA ILE A 34 -13.75 0.62 -1.16
C ILE A 34 -14.89 0.00 -1.97
N ASP A 35 -14.60 -0.49 -3.17
CA ASP A 35 -15.59 -1.08 -4.07
C ASP A 35 -16.23 -2.33 -3.46
N LEU A 36 -15.49 -3.08 -2.66
CA LEU A 36 -15.99 -4.25 -1.97
C LEU A 36 -16.81 -3.89 -0.72
N GLY A 37 -16.87 -2.62 -0.37
CA GLY A 37 -17.64 -2.16 0.78
C GLY A 37 -16.97 -2.43 2.12
N LEU A 38 -15.64 -2.53 2.16
CA LEU A 38 -14.92 -2.74 3.41
C LEU A 38 -15.03 -1.52 4.30
N ASN A 39 -15.02 -1.73 5.61
CA ASN A 39 -15.22 -0.68 6.61
C ASN A 39 -13.98 0.20 6.78
N GLY A 40 -12.82 -0.32 6.46
CA GLY A 40 -11.58 0.42 6.60
C GLY A 40 -10.45 -0.25 5.85
N ILE A 41 -9.31 0.41 5.86
CA ILE A 41 -8.09 -0.05 5.20
C ILE A 41 -6.97 0.04 6.22
N GLU A 42 -6.23 -1.07 6.36
CA GLU A 42 -5.02 -1.08 7.17
C GLU A 42 -3.85 -0.81 6.24
N THR A 43 -2.96 0.05 6.65
CA THR A 43 -1.76 0.38 5.87
C THR A 43 -0.60 0.69 6.80
N ASP A 44 0.58 0.83 6.24
CA ASP A 44 1.81 1.10 6.95
C ASP A 44 2.46 2.36 6.39
N ILE A 45 3.07 3.15 7.26
CA ILE A 45 3.60 4.46 6.89
C ILE A 45 5.10 4.51 7.13
N HIS A 46 5.83 5.05 6.14
CA HIS A 46 7.24 5.35 6.27
C HIS A 46 7.48 6.81 5.90
N MET A 47 8.56 7.38 6.41
CA MET A 47 8.95 8.75 6.10
C MET A 47 10.13 8.76 5.12
N THR A 48 10.00 9.57 4.08
CA THR A 48 11.06 9.77 3.10
C THR A 48 12.13 10.73 3.64
N THR A 49 13.24 10.85 2.92
CA THR A 49 14.32 11.78 3.30
C THR A 49 13.87 13.24 3.35
N ASP A 50 12.86 13.59 2.53
CA ASP A 50 12.32 14.94 2.47
C ASP A 50 11.06 15.12 3.32
N GLY A 51 10.82 14.19 4.26
CA GLY A 51 9.74 14.34 5.24
C GLY A 51 8.35 14.02 4.75
N GLN A 52 8.20 13.37 3.60
CA GLN A 52 6.90 12.95 3.10
C GLN A 52 6.53 11.59 3.70
N LEU A 53 5.25 11.41 4.02
CA LEU A 53 4.76 10.13 4.51
C LEU A 53 4.21 9.32 3.33
N VAL A 54 4.69 8.09 3.21
CA VAL A 54 4.30 7.19 2.12
C VAL A 54 3.79 5.88 2.67
N LEU A 55 3.01 5.17 1.87
CA LEU A 55 2.36 3.92 2.27
C LEU A 55 3.15 2.74 1.72
N HIS A 56 3.75 1.97 2.63
CA HIS A 56 4.59 0.83 2.28
C HIS A 56 4.79 -0.02 3.53
N HIS A 57 4.89 -1.32 3.38
CA HIS A 57 4.99 -2.19 4.57
C HIS A 57 6.44 -2.39 5.02
N ASP A 58 7.28 -2.93 4.15
CA ASP A 58 8.65 -3.30 4.51
C ASP A 58 9.55 -2.08 4.68
N ASP A 59 10.64 -2.25 5.43
CA ASP A 59 11.68 -1.23 5.50
C ASP A 59 12.44 -1.09 4.18
N THR A 60 12.38 -2.12 3.34
CA THR A 60 13.08 -2.17 2.06
C THR A 60 12.11 -2.29 0.89
N LEU A 61 12.61 -2.07 -0.32
CA LEU A 61 11.78 -1.92 -1.51
C LEU A 61 11.66 -3.18 -2.37
N GLU A 62 12.51 -4.18 -2.15
CA GLU A 62 12.70 -5.29 -3.09
C GLU A 62 11.48 -6.20 -3.27
N ARG A 63 10.71 -6.43 -2.21
CA ARG A 63 9.63 -7.42 -2.27
C ARG A 63 8.47 -6.97 -3.16
N THR A 64 8.12 -5.70 -3.12
CA THR A 64 6.90 -5.20 -3.76
C THR A 64 7.15 -4.20 -4.87
N THR A 65 8.39 -3.74 -5.05
CA THR A 65 8.72 -2.77 -6.11
C THR A 65 9.89 -3.26 -6.95
N ASP A 66 10.16 -2.56 -8.04
CA ASP A 66 11.34 -2.80 -8.86
C ASP A 66 12.58 -2.05 -8.35
N GLY A 67 12.47 -1.40 -7.19
CA GLY A 67 13.60 -0.74 -6.55
C GLY A 67 14.31 -1.63 -5.55
N SER A 68 15.31 -1.07 -4.88
CA SER A 68 16.11 -1.79 -3.90
C SER A 68 16.54 -0.86 -2.77
N GLY A 69 16.89 -1.46 -1.62
CA GLY A 69 17.40 -0.75 -0.47
C GLY A 69 16.30 -0.23 0.45
N LYS A 70 16.71 0.57 1.44
CA LYS A 70 15.80 1.07 2.47
C LYS A 70 14.99 2.24 1.96
N ILE A 71 13.68 2.18 2.19
CA ILE A 71 12.76 3.23 1.75
C ILE A 71 13.11 4.60 2.38
N GLU A 72 13.60 4.60 3.61
CA GLU A 72 13.96 5.83 4.32
C GLU A 72 15.14 6.59 3.70
N ASN A 73 15.87 5.95 2.79
CA ASN A 73 17.01 6.57 2.10
C ASN A 73 16.62 7.28 0.81
N TYR A 74 15.33 7.33 0.49
CA TYR A 74 14.82 7.89 -0.77
C TYR A 74 13.95 9.11 -0.51
N SER A 75 13.99 10.07 -1.46
CA SER A 75 13.01 11.15 -1.48
C SER A 75 11.69 10.64 -2.07
N TYR A 76 10.62 11.39 -1.86
CA TYR A 76 9.34 11.03 -2.45
C TYR A 76 9.42 10.99 -3.99
N ALA A 77 10.09 11.97 -4.58
CA ALA A 77 10.25 12.01 -6.04
C ALA A 77 10.96 10.76 -6.58
N GLU A 78 11.97 10.28 -5.86
CA GLU A 78 12.67 9.05 -6.24
C GLU A 78 11.77 7.82 -6.12
N LEU A 79 10.99 7.73 -5.04
CA LEU A 79 10.06 6.61 -4.85
C LEU A 79 8.98 6.58 -5.94
N ARG A 80 8.56 7.74 -6.44
CA ARG A 80 7.55 7.83 -7.49
C ARG A 80 8.01 7.26 -8.82
N GLN A 81 9.30 7.03 -9.01
CA GLN A 81 9.83 6.41 -10.21
C GLN A 81 9.75 4.88 -10.17
N LEU A 82 9.50 4.31 -9.01
CA LEU A 82 9.47 2.86 -8.82
C LEU A 82 8.09 2.30 -9.15
N ASP A 83 8.08 1.08 -9.68
CA ASP A 83 6.84 0.37 -9.98
C ASP A 83 6.47 -0.48 -8.78
N ALA A 84 5.31 -0.21 -8.19
CA ALA A 84 4.81 -0.90 -7.02
C ALA A 84 3.77 -1.97 -7.36
N GLY A 85 3.58 -2.29 -8.62
CA GLY A 85 2.58 -3.25 -9.07
C GLY A 85 3.13 -4.39 -9.90
N ILE A 86 4.22 -4.16 -10.62
CA ILE A 86 4.73 -5.13 -11.61
C ILE A 86 5.13 -6.47 -10.98
N LYS A 87 5.64 -6.46 -9.75
CA LYS A 87 6.03 -7.70 -9.06
C LYS A 87 4.84 -8.53 -8.59
N PHE A 88 3.71 -7.91 -8.41
CA PHE A 88 2.49 -8.65 -8.10
C PHE A 88 2.01 -9.38 -9.35
N SER A 89 1.90 -8.67 -10.45
CA SER A 89 1.58 -9.22 -11.77
C SER A 89 1.91 -8.15 -12.81
N PRO A 90 2.40 -8.55 -14.00
CA PRO A 90 2.71 -7.58 -15.06
C PRO A 90 1.52 -6.71 -15.47
N GLU A 91 0.29 -7.20 -15.30
CA GLU A 91 -0.91 -6.41 -15.66
C GLU A 91 -1.08 -5.18 -14.77
N TYR A 92 -0.42 -5.15 -13.59
CA TYR A 92 -0.49 -4.03 -12.67
C TYR A 92 0.75 -3.13 -12.73
N ALA A 93 1.56 -3.29 -13.75
CA ALA A 93 2.68 -2.37 -13.96
C ALA A 93 2.16 -0.93 -14.03
N GLY A 94 2.94 -0.01 -13.45
CA GLY A 94 2.59 1.40 -13.43
C GLY A 94 1.99 1.87 -12.12
N GLN A 95 1.71 0.98 -11.17
CA GLN A 95 1.28 1.41 -9.84
C GLN A 95 2.46 2.07 -9.11
N ARG A 96 2.17 3.07 -8.30
CA ARG A 96 3.19 3.84 -7.57
C ARG A 96 2.98 3.71 -6.08
N ILE A 97 4.04 3.96 -5.30
CA ILE A 97 3.94 4.08 -3.85
C ILE A 97 3.14 5.35 -3.54
N PRO A 98 1.99 5.24 -2.87
CA PRO A 98 1.15 6.42 -2.60
C PRO A 98 1.72 7.25 -1.46
N ARG A 99 1.43 8.54 -1.50
CA ARG A 99 1.68 9.44 -0.38
C ARG A 99 0.43 9.54 0.47
N LEU A 100 0.62 9.62 1.79
CA LEU A 100 -0.47 9.89 2.72
C LEU A 100 -0.83 11.38 2.64
N GLU A 101 -2.09 11.66 2.38
CA GLU A 101 -2.57 13.03 2.32
C GLU A 101 -3.71 13.28 3.27
#